data_b6925f4d378afe6db1ad9540cb5c817b
#
_entry.id   b6925f4d378afe6db1ad9540cb5c817b
#
_cell.length_a   1.000
_cell.length_b   1.000
_cell.length_c   1.000
_cell.angle_alpha   90.00
_cell.angle_beta   90.00
_cell.angle_gamma   90.00
#
_symmetry.space_group_name_H-M   'P 1'
#
loop_
_entity.id
_entity.type
_entity.pdbx_description
1 polymer ?
#
loop_
_entity_poly.entity_id
_entity_poly.type
_entity_poly.pdbx_seq_one_letter_code
_entity_poly.pdbx_strand_id
1 'polypeptide(L)'
;MRPRRSPQADREVRRDTRLRQARTCYGHLAGVAGVALMDEMLGLDWLQEAPEPVSGNRVGYSLTAKGHQEMDKLGVDVSGAANSTGNFAFGCLDWTERGLHLGGSLGRAVTACLSEQEFVGRTTGTREVILNGGPNIWLDGGASRR
;
A
#
# COMPACT_ATOMS: atom_id res chain seq x y z
N MET A 1 -4.58 19.25 0.55
CA MET A 1 -3.94 19.58 -0.75
C MET A 1 -2.72 18.68 -0.98
N ARG A 2 -2.61 18.11 -2.15
CA ARG A 2 -1.48 17.26 -2.49
C ARG A 2 -0.27 18.10 -2.91
N PRO A 3 0.96 17.73 -2.52
CA PRO A 3 2.15 18.47 -2.91
C PRO A 3 2.40 18.39 -4.41
N ARG A 4 3.26 19.27 -4.90
CA ARG A 4 3.67 19.27 -6.30
C ARG A 4 4.52 18.04 -6.61
N ARG A 5 4.36 17.51 -7.81
CA ARG A 5 5.21 16.45 -8.31
C ARG A 5 6.60 17.00 -8.67
N SER A 6 7.60 16.14 -8.55
CA SER A 6 8.93 16.42 -9.10
C SER A 6 8.88 16.39 -10.63
N PRO A 7 9.88 16.96 -11.33
CA PRO A 7 9.96 16.85 -12.80
C PRO A 7 9.98 15.40 -13.28
N GLN A 8 10.64 14.50 -12.55
CA GLN A 8 10.66 13.08 -12.90
C GLN A 8 9.26 12.46 -12.77
N ALA A 9 8.55 12.77 -11.68
CA ALA A 9 7.20 12.29 -11.47
C ALA A 9 6.25 12.80 -12.55
N ASP A 10 6.38 14.06 -12.96
CA ASP A 10 5.58 14.63 -14.05
C ASP A 10 5.80 13.87 -15.37
N ARG A 11 7.03 13.49 -15.67
CA ARG A 11 7.33 12.71 -16.87
C ARG A 11 6.65 11.34 -16.81
N GLU A 12 6.71 10.66 -15.68
CA GLU A 12 6.07 9.36 -15.48
C GLU A 12 4.55 9.44 -15.61
N VAL A 13 3.95 10.48 -15.05
CA VAL A 13 2.51 10.70 -15.16
C VAL A 13 2.10 10.91 -16.62
N ARG A 14 2.86 11.72 -17.38
CA ARG A 14 2.56 11.97 -18.79
C ARG A 14 2.70 10.72 -19.65
N ARG A 15 3.65 9.85 -19.31
CA ARG A 15 3.89 8.59 -20.06
C ARG A 15 2.90 7.49 -19.70
N ASP A 16 2.29 7.58 -18.53
CA ASP A 16 1.39 6.55 -18.00
C ASP A 16 2.07 5.17 -18.03
N THR A 17 3.30 5.11 -17.53
CA THR A 17 4.14 3.92 -17.57
C THR A 17 3.65 2.85 -16.58
N ARG A 18 4.15 1.61 -16.74
CA ARG A 18 3.92 0.54 -15.75
C ARG A 18 4.43 0.94 -14.37
N LEU A 19 5.54 1.67 -14.33
CA LEU A 19 6.13 2.15 -13.08
C LEU A 19 5.16 3.09 -12.34
N ARG A 20 4.42 3.92 -13.09
CA ARG A 20 3.39 4.77 -12.52
C ARG A 20 2.19 3.96 -12.02
N GLN A 21 1.74 2.97 -12.80
CA GLN A 21 0.55 2.19 -12.46
C GLN A 21 0.75 1.36 -11.20
N ALA A 22 1.89 0.70 -11.10
CA ALA A 22 2.22 -0.07 -9.91
C ALA A 22 3.72 -0.26 -9.82
N ARG A 23 4.25 -0.08 -8.62
CA ARG A 23 5.67 -0.29 -8.32
C ARG A 23 5.80 -0.57 -6.82
N THR A 24 7.01 -0.95 -6.41
CA THR A 24 7.32 -1.04 -4.98
C THR A 24 8.15 0.15 -4.53
N CYS A 25 7.93 0.57 -3.29
CA CYS A 25 8.68 1.61 -2.61
C CYS A 25 9.13 1.03 -1.28
N TYR A 26 10.42 0.69 -1.16
CA TYR A 26 10.97 0.02 0.04
C TYR A 26 10.17 -1.23 0.45
N GLY A 27 9.69 -2.00 -0.53
CA GLY A 27 8.97 -3.25 -0.29
C GLY A 27 7.46 -3.12 -0.13
N HIS A 28 6.88 -1.93 -0.18
CA HIS A 28 5.43 -1.76 -0.18
C HIS A 28 4.91 -1.28 -1.53
N LEU A 29 3.66 -1.66 -1.82
CA LEU A 29 3.02 -1.34 -3.10
C LEU A 29 2.79 0.16 -3.21
N ALA A 30 3.18 0.74 -4.33
CA ALA A 30 3.12 2.17 -4.62
C ALA A 30 2.54 2.41 -6.01
N GLY A 31 2.55 3.66 -6.47
CA GLY A 31 1.97 4.04 -7.74
C GLY A 31 0.45 4.17 -7.64
N VAL A 32 -0.23 4.19 -8.77
CA VAL A 32 -1.70 4.27 -8.84
C VAL A 32 -2.32 3.17 -7.99
N ALA A 33 -1.84 1.93 -8.12
CA ALA A 33 -2.38 0.78 -7.38
C ALA A 33 -2.18 0.93 -5.87
N GLY A 34 -1.01 1.39 -5.43
CA GLY A 34 -0.72 1.57 -4.00
C GLY A 34 -1.57 2.65 -3.37
N VAL A 35 -1.72 3.78 -4.05
CA VAL A 35 -2.56 4.89 -3.55
C VAL A 35 -4.02 4.48 -3.54
N ALA A 36 -4.50 3.79 -4.58
CA ALA A 36 -5.88 3.31 -4.64
C ALA A 36 -6.18 2.32 -3.51
N LEU A 37 -5.26 1.40 -3.22
CA LEU A 37 -5.40 0.45 -2.13
C LEU A 37 -5.49 1.16 -0.77
N MET A 38 -4.65 2.16 -0.54
CA MET A 38 -4.68 2.97 0.69
C MET A 38 -6.03 3.68 0.84
N ASP A 39 -6.50 4.31 -0.23
CA ASP A 39 -7.79 5.02 -0.22
C ASP A 39 -8.94 4.05 0.09
N GLU A 40 -8.91 2.85 -0.49
CA GLU A 40 -9.93 1.82 -0.23
C GLU A 40 -9.91 1.35 1.23
N MET A 41 -8.73 1.09 1.78
CA MET A 41 -8.62 0.66 3.17
C MET A 41 -9.11 1.73 4.14
N LEU A 42 -8.86 2.99 3.83
CA LEU A 42 -9.38 4.11 4.63
C LEU A 42 -10.90 4.20 4.49
N GLY A 43 -11.42 4.06 3.27
CA GLY A 43 -12.86 4.10 3.00
C GLY A 43 -13.63 2.94 3.64
N LEU A 44 -13.01 1.78 3.77
CA LEU A 44 -13.59 0.61 4.44
C LEU A 44 -13.45 0.65 5.96
N ASP A 45 -12.82 1.68 6.49
CA ASP A 45 -12.56 1.85 7.93
C ASP A 45 -11.64 0.75 8.50
N TRP A 46 -10.68 0.28 7.69
CA TRP A 46 -9.67 -0.67 8.13
C TRP A 46 -8.49 0.01 8.80
N LEU A 47 -8.21 1.25 8.43
CA LEU A 47 -7.12 2.07 8.97
C LEU A 47 -7.69 3.36 9.52
N GLN A 48 -7.07 3.86 10.57
CA GLN A 48 -7.37 5.17 11.12
C GLN A 48 -6.07 5.89 11.41
N GLU A 49 -6.10 7.21 11.33
CA GLU A 49 -4.95 8.04 11.61
C GLU A 49 -4.57 7.90 13.09
N ALA A 50 -3.29 7.63 13.35
CA ALA A 50 -2.78 7.53 14.70
C ALA A 50 -2.63 8.94 15.30
N PRO A 51 -2.76 9.09 16.64
CA PRO A 51 -2.66 10.42 17.28
C PRO A 51 -1.28 11.05 17.17
N GLU A 52 -0.23 10.23 17.02
CA GLU A 52 1.16 10.73 16.96
C GLU A 52 1.73 10.50 15.56
N PRO A 53 2.47 11.49 15.01
CA PRO A 53 3.18 11.28 13.76
C PRO A 53 4.35 10.31 13.95
N VAL A 54 4.77 9.66 12.88
CA VAL A 54 5.97 8.83 12.89
C VAL A 54 7.18 9.66 12.44
N SER A 55 8.36 9.04 12.42
CA SER A 55 9.61 9.69 12.03
C SER A 55 9.46 10.46 10.72
N GLY A 56 10.03 11.66 10.65
CA GLY A 56 9.96 12.52 9.47
C GLY A 56 8.62 13.23 9.30
N ASN A 57 7.83 13.36 10.37
CA ASN A 57 6.51 14.01 10.37
C ASN A 57 5.52 13.37 9.41
N ARG A 58 5.70 12.06 9.14
CA ARG A 58 4.76 11.30 8.33
C ARG A 58 3.53 10.95 9.14
N VAL A 59 2.38 10.88 8.48
CA VAL A 59 1.13 10.49 9.13
C VAL A 59 1.20 9.01 9.51
N GLY A 60 1.07 8.71 10.79
CA GLY A 60 0.99 7.35 11.28
C GLY A 60 -0.43 6.82 11.20
N TYR A 61 -0.55 5.50 11.05
CA TYR A 61 -1.85 4.83 10.99
C TYR A 61 -1.87 3.64 11.94
N SER A 62 -3.06 3.29 12.39
CA SER A 62 -3.30 2.06 13.15
C SER A 62 -4.42 1.27 12.50
N LEU A 63 -4.44 -0.03 12.74
CA LEU A 63 -5.53 -0.88 12.29
C LEU A 63 -6.72 -0.73 13.23
N THR A 64 -7.90 -0.61 12.65
CA THR A 64 -9.14 -0.76 13.41
C THR A 64 -9.36 -2.24 13.72
N ALA A 65 -10.27 -2.56 14.63
CA ALA A 65 -10.65 -3.95 14.90
C ALA A 65 -11.15 -4.62 13.61
N LYS A 66 -11.94 -3.90 12.83
CA LYS A 66 -12.44 -4.37 11.53
C LYS A 66 -11.29 -4.66 10.57
N GLY A 67 -10.34 -3.72 10.47
CA GLY A 67 -9.18 -3.90 9.60
C GLY A 67 -8.34 -5.10 9.98
N HIS A 68 -8.11 -5.32 11.27
CA HIS A 68 -7.38 -6.48 11.75
C HIS A 68 -8.06 -7.78 11.35
N GLN A 69 -9.37 -7.89 11.57
CA GLN A 69 -10.15 -9.07 11.21
C GLN A 69 -10.11 -9.34 9.72
N GLU A 70 -10.31 -8.30 8.91
CA GLU A 70 -10.36 -8.46 7.46
C GLU A 70 -9.00 -8.82 6.87
N MET A 71 -7.94 -8.22 7.38
CA MET A 71 -6.59 -8.55 6.93
C MET A 71 -6.19 -9.97 7.32
N ASP A 72 -6.59 -10.44 8.51
CA ASP A 72 -6.37 -11.83 8.90
C ASP A 72 -7.06 -12.79 7.93
N LYS A 73 -8.30 -12.50 7.55
CA LYS A 73 -9.05 -13.33 6.59
C LYS A 73 -8.38 -13.36 5.22
N LEU A 74 -7.77 -12.25 4.81
CA LEU A 74 -7.06 -12.16 3.54
C LEU A 74 -5.70 -12.86 3.57
N GLY A 75 -5.18 -13.16 4.74
CA GLY A 75 -3.89 -13.84 4.89
C GLY A 75 -2.71 -12.92 5.17
N VAL A 76 -2.97 -11.67 5.53
CA VAL A 76 -1.89 -10.73 5.89
C VAL A 76 -1.33 -11.11 7.27
N ASP A 77 -0.01 -11.19 7.36
CA ASP A 77 0.68 -11.47 8.63
C ASP A 77 0.76 -10.20 9.49
N VAL A 78 -0.37 -9.85 10.12
CA VAL A 78 -0.47 -8.66 10.96
C VAL A 78 0.40 -8.77 12.20
N SER A 79 0.44 -9.95 12.82
CA SER A 79 1.25 -10.18 14.02
C SER A 79 2.73 -10.03 13.74
N GLY A 80 3.22 -10.58 12.63
CA GLY A 80 4.60 -10.43 12.21
C GLY A 80 4.94 -8.98 11.93
N ALA A 81 4.04 -8.26 11.27
CA ALA A 81 4.24 -6.83 11.01
C ALA A 81 4.32 -6.02 12.31
N ALA A 82 3.43 -6.31 13.27
CA ALA A 82 3.40 -5.60 14.55
C ALA A 82 4.66 -5.86 15.39
N ASN A 83 5.26 -7.04 15.24
CA ASN A 83 6.47 -7.41 15.98
C ASN A 83 7.77 -7.02 15.27
N SER A 84 7.68 -6.47 14.07
CA SER A 84 8.86 -6.00 13.33
C SER A 84 9.41 -4.72 13.96
N THR A 85 10.73 -4.50 13.80
CA THR A 85 11.35 -3.24 14.18
C THR A 85 10.94 -2.12 13.24
N GLY A 86 10.93 -0.89 13.73
CA GLY A 86 10.56 0.28 12.94
C GLY A 86 9.08 0.59 12.99
N ASN A 87 8.64 1.44 12.08
CA ASN A 87 7.25 1.90 12.05
C ASN A 87 6.32 0.82 11.52
N PHE A 88 5.20 0.63 12.18
CA PHE A 88 4.19 -0.34 11.78
C PHE A 88 3.45 0.10 10.52
N ALA A 89 2.88 1.29 10.53
CA ALA A 89 2.11 1.80 9.38
C ALA A 89 2.18 3.32 9.31
N PHE A 90 2.41 3.84 8.12
CA PHE A 90 2.40 5.28 7.87
C PHE A 90 2.00 5.55 6.42
N GLY A 91 1.56 6.77 6.16
CA GLY A 91 1.33 7.22 4.79
C GLY A 91 2.64 7.66 4.16
N CYS A 92 3.05 6.99 3.12
CA CYS A 92 4.24 7.35 2.34
C CYS A 92 3.79 8.13 1.12
N LEU A 93 4.34 9.33 0.92
CA LEU A 93 3.95 10.16 -0.23
C LEU A 93 4.41 9.51 -1.53
N ASP A 94 3.44 9.26 -2.41
CA ASP A 94 3.73 8.68 -3.72
C ASP A 94 4.24 9.77 -4.66
N TRP A 95 5.40 9.52 -5.28
CA TRP A 95 6.06 10.54 -6.09
C TRP A 95 5.37 10.84 -7.43
N THR A 96 4.56 9.94 -7.95
CA THR A 96 3.79 10.19 -9.19
C THR A 96 2.39 10.68 -8.92
N GLU A 97 1.71 10.13 -7.90
CA GLU A 97 0.28 10.37 -7.66
C GLU A 97 -0.02 11.50 -6.69
N ARG A 98 0.99 11.97 -5.94
CA ARG A 98 0.87 12.99 -4.89
C ARG A 98 -0.17 12.63 -3.82
N GLY A 99 -0.50 11.36 -3.74
CA GLY A 99 -1.30 10.78 -2.67
C GLY A 99 -0.43 9.90 -1.78
N LEU A 100 -1.03 9.27 -0.80
CA LEU A 100 -0.31 8.41 0.12
C LEU A 100 -0.56 6.95 -0.22
N HIS A 101 0.50 6.14 -0.12
CA HIS A 101 0.38 4.68 -0.09
C HIS A 101 0.85 4.17 1.27
N LEU A 102 0.45 2.96 1.61
CA LEU A 102 0.75 2.39 2.93
C LEU A 102 2.20 1.95 3.01
N GLY A 103 2.95 2.54 3.93
CA GLY A 103 4.32 2.19 4.23
C GLY A 103 4.45 1.46 5.57
N GLY A 104 5.68 1.19 5.96
CA GLY A 104 6.01 0.48 7.19
C GLY A 104 5.89 -1.03 7.06
N SER A 105 6.01 -1.72 8.20
CA SER A 105 5.96 -3.19 8.21
C SER A 105 4.60 -3.73 7.75
N LEU A 106 3.52 -3.02 8.05
CA LEU A 106 2.18 -3.41 7.57
C LEU A 106 2.09 -3.29 6.04
N GLY A 107 2.63 -2.22 5.46
CA GLY A 107 2.66 -2.05 4.01
C GLY A 107 3.42 -3.17 3.32
N ARG A 108 4.55 -3.59 3.89
CA ARG A 108 5.32 -4.71 3.37
C ARG A 108 4.56 -6.04 3.52
N ALA A 109 3.88 -6.24 4.64
CA ALA A 109 3.10 -7.47 4.88
C ALA A 109 1.93 -7.59 3.89
N VAL A 110 1.23 -6.49 3.62
CA VAL A 110 0.15 -6.45 2.62
C VAL A 110 0.70 -6.77 1.24
N THR A 111 1.82 -6.16 0.87
CA THR A 111 2.45 -6.40 -0.45
C THR A 111 2.90 -7.85 -0.58
N ALA A 112 3.48 -8.43 0.47
CA ALA A 112 3.89 -9.83 0.47
C ALA A 112 2.68 -10.76 0.29
N CYS A 113 1.58 -10.48 0.96
CA CYS A 113 0.34 -11.24 0.83
C CYS A 113 -0.21 -11.19 -0.59
N LEU A 114 -0.26 -9.99 -1.19
CA LEU A 114 -0.69 -9.83 -2.58
C LEU A 114 0.21 -10.62 -3.54
N SER A 115 1.51 -10.62 -3.29
CA SER A 115 2.48 -11.34 -4.12
C SER A 115 2.33 -12.84 -3.97
N GLU A 116 2.18 -13.33 -2.75
CA GLU A 116 1.99 -14.77 -2.47
C GLU A 116 0.71 -15.30 -3.10
N GLN A 117 -0.34 -14.50 -3.16
CA GLN A 117 -1.61 -14.86 -3.76
C GLN A 117 -1.67 -14.52 -5.26
N GLU A 118 -0.56 -14.07 -5.81
CA GLU A 118 -0.39 -13.79 -7.24
C GLU A 118 -1.27 -12.67 -7.78
N PHE A 119 -1.80 -11.79 -6.92
CA PHE A 119 -2.50 -10.58 -7.37
C PHE A 119 -1.53 -9.55 -7.94
N VAL A 120 -0.28 -9.58 -7.50
CA VAL A 120 0.79 -8.77 -8.06
C VAL A 120 1.98 -9.65 -8.35
N GLY A 121 2.72 -9.32 -9.42
CA GLY A 121 3.97 -9.98 -9.79
C GLY A 121 5.08 -8.94 -9.88
N ARG A 122 6.31 -9.37 -9.63
CA ARG A 122 7.47 -8.48 -9.73
C ARG A 122 8.23 -8.71 -11.01
N THR A 123 8.75 -7.64 -11.58
CA THR A 123 9.64 -7.71 -12.74
C THR A 123 11.09 -7.66 -12.23
N THR A 124 11.93 -8.60 -12.69
CA THR A 124 13.33 -8.67 -12.29
C THR A 124 14.09 -7.42 -12.73
N GLY A 125 14.85 -6.84 -11.80
CA GLY A 125 15.72 -5.70 -12.09
C GLY A 125 15.05 -4.34 -12.09
N THR A 126 13.77 -4.27 -11.75
CA THR A 126 13.02 -3.01 -11.69
C THR A 126 12.08 -3.02 -10.51
N ARG A 127 11.57 -1.84 -10.14
CA ARG A 127 10.53 -1.70 -9.12
C ARG A 127 9.12 -1.86 -9.68
N GLU A 128 8.98 -2.04 -10.99
CA GLU A 128 7.68 -2.25 -11.63
C GLU A 128 7.01 -3.49 -11.10
N VAL A 129 5.69 -3.42 -10.97
CA VAL A 129 4.84 -4.49 -10.49
C VAL A 129 3.77 -4.78 -11.54
N ILE A 130 3.58 -6.06 -11.85
CA ILE A 130 2.53 -6.50 -12.77
C ILE A 130 1.28 -6.77 -11.94
N LEU A 131 0.14 -6.19 -12.34
CA LEU A 131 -1.13 -6.38 -11.67
C LEU A 131 -1.91 -7.52 -12.33
N ASN A 132 -2.26 -8.54 -11.52
CA ASN A 132 -3.07 -9.68 -11.96
C ASN A 132 -4.45 -9.58 -11.31
N GLY A 133 -5.27 -8.61 -11.78
CA GLY A 133 -6.56 -8.31 -11.22
C GLY A 133 -6.57 -7.15 -10.23
N GLY A 134 -5.43 -6.87 -9.64
CA GLY A 134 -5.22 -5.71 -8.81
C GLY A 134 -5.76 -5.79 -7.38
N PRO A 135 -5.47 -4.76 -6.56
CA PRO A 135 -5.83 -4.74 -5.15
C PRO A 135 -7.34 -4.79 -4.88
N ASN A 136 -8.16 -4.19 -5.73
CA ASN A 136 -9.60 -4.19 -5.53
C ASN A 136 -10.19 -5.59 -5.55
N ILE A 137 -9.73 -6.44 -6.46
CA ILE A 137 -10.17 -7.83 -6.55
C ILE A 137 -9.73 -8.61 -5.31
N TRP A 138 -8.53 -8.35 -4.81
CA TRP A 138 -8.04 -8.93 -3.58
C TRP A 138 -8.95 -8.58 -2.39
N LEU A 139 -9.31 -7.31 -2.25
CA LEU A 139 -10.20 -6.85 -1.19
C LEU A 139 -11.58 -7.52 -1.28
N ASP A 140 -12.14 -7.60 -2.49
CA ASP A 140 -13.43 -8.23 -2.74
C ASP A 140 -13.37 -9.73 -2.49
N GLY A 141 -12.26 -10.37 -2.87
CA GLY A 141 -12.03 -11.79 -2.63
C GLY A 141 -12.04 -12.14 -1.14
N GLY A 142 -11.54 -11.25 -0.30
CA GLY A 142 -11.62 -11.40 1.15
C GLY A 142 -13.07 -11.47 1.64
N ALA A 143 -13.94 -10.61 1.13
CA ALA A 143 -15.36 -10.64 1.45
C ALA A 143 -16.02 -11.94 1.01
N SER A 144 -15.63 -12.49 -0.14
CA SER A 144 -16.21 -13.72 -0.67
C SER A 144 -15.76 -14.98 0.07
N ARG A 145 -14.67 -14.91 0.81
CA ARG A 145 -14.11 -16.06 1.55
C ARG A 145 -14.69 -16.24 2.93
N ARG A 146 -15.64 -15.42 3.31
CA ARG A 146 -16.29 -15.50 4.62
C ARG A 146 -17.30 -16.63 4.70
#